data_070be8558959ad37a5ca80d0dbfe0589
#
_entry.id   070be8558959ad37a5ca80d0dbfe0589
#
_cell.length_a   1.000
_cell.length_b   1.000
_cell.length_c   1.000
_cell.angle_alpha   90.00
_cell.angle_beta   90.00
_cell.angle_gamma   90.00
#
_symmetry.space_group_name_H-M   'P 1'
#
loop_
_entity.id
_entity.type
_entity.pdbx_description
1 polymer ?
#
loop_
_entity_poly.entity_id
_entity_poly.type
_entity_poly.pdbx_seq_one_letter_code
_entity_poly.pdbx_strand_id
1 'polypeptide(L)'
;MRGQRLVAALMTALLAGCGPAVATPDPVPAAVGPAPERPYSVGMRQFTLDPDGRRPLPVTVWYPAQPSPAPPDVVDPPVDPAAGSDVSGPSGPHAAAALPSRPSVFAAPSGSGRATPASPGPERGPRVRPGAPFAAGRFPVVLYSHGLRSLPALHAALTTRWAAAGFVVVAPTYPRTNQRARAYTRDDVRNQPADAWRLIRHLVRLGARHGDPLGAHMAVDRFAAAGHSAGGHTTLGMFASGQPSPLRAGIVIAGGRMVAGLSRPLAPMLFVHGSADRIVPESIGRAAYARCLGPAAFLSLTGQGHGEYLTPGRPGFAQVLATTTDFLRWTLYADRAALHRLPTDATAPGTTLTTRALPT
;
A
#
# COMPACT_ATOMS: atom_id res chain seq x y z
N MET A 1 9.56 70.48 69.86
CA MET A 1 10.19 69.33 69.35
C MET A 1 9.18 68.66 68.42
N ARG A 2 9.58 68.36 67.22
CA ARG A 2 8.75 68.20 66.02
C ARG A 2 8.04 66.87 65.96
N GLY A 3 6.73 66.87 65.79
CA GLY A 3 5.92 65.66 65.53
C GLY A 3 5.83 65.40 64.06
N GLN A 4 6.07 64.10 63.69
CA GLN A 4 5.83 63.58 62.35
C GLN A 4 4.48 62.89 62.34
N ARG A 5 3.63 63.35 61.44
CA ARG A 5 2.35 62.69 61.13
C ARG A 5 2.58 61.53 60.08
N LEU A 6 2.23 60.30 60.40
CA LEU A 6 2.16 59.18 59.46
C LEU A 6 0.83 59.24 58.73
N VAL A 7 0.89 59.34 57.43
CA VAL A 7 -0.24 59.15 56.54
C VAL A 7 -0.23 57.64 56.11
N ALA A 8 -1.27 56.93 56.53
CA ALA A 8 -1.49 55.55 56.08
C ALA A 8 -2.22 55.57 54.73
N ALA A 9 -1.56 55.12 53.69
CA ALA A 9 -2.17 54.90 52.40
C ALA A 9 -2.72 53.45 52.33
N LEU A 10 -4.04 53.31 52.15
CA LEU A 10 -4.75 52.06 51.97
C LEU A 10 -4.59 51.66 50.53
N MET A 11 -3.77 50.62 50.23
CA MET A 11 -3.71 49.96 48.92
C MET A 11 -4.71 48.80 48.90
N THR A 12 -5.78 48.99 48.14
CA THR A 12 -6.73 47.89 47.79
C THR A 12 -6.14 47.05 46.66
N ALA A 13 -5.63 45.87 46.99
CA ALA A 13 -5.17 44.92 46.00
C ALA A 13 -6.37 44.16 45.41
N LEU A 14 -6.68 44.39 44.12
CA LEU A 14 -7.55 43.53 43.35
C LEU A 14 -6.81 42.21 43.05
N LEU A 15 -7.17 41.13 43.73
CA LEU A 15 -6.80 39.76 43.38
C LEU A 15 -7.64 39.30 42.16
N ALA A 16 -7.08 39.48 40.97
CA ALA A 16 -7.59 38.77 39.79
C ALA A 16 -7.29 37.26 39.94
N GLY A 17 -8.32 36.50 40.28
CA GLY A 17 -8.21 35.04 40.36
C GLY A 17 -7.99 34.43 38.97
N CYS A 18 -6.75 34.11 38.63
CA CYS A 18 -6.46 33.12 37.56
C CYS A 18 -6.80 31.75 38.11
N GLY A 19 -8.02 31.26 37.84
CA GLY A 19 -8.34 29.86 38.00
C GLY A 19 -7.47 29.02 37.04
N PRO A 20 -7.01 27.82 37.42
CA PRO A 20 -6.29 26.97 36.51
C PRO A 20 -7.21 26.68 35.33
N ALA A 21 -6.72 26.96 34.10
CA ALA A 21 -7.38 26.53 32.88
C ALA A 21 -7.43 24.98 32.91
N VAL A 22 -8.63 24.45 33.02
CA VAL A 22 -8.87 23.01 32.87
C VAL A 22 -8.46 22.68 31.44
N ALA A 23 -7.29 22.04 31.30
CA ALA A 23 -6.86 21.48 30.03
C ALA A 23 -7.94 20.50 29.59
N THR A 24 -8.62 20.81 28.48
CA THR A 24 -9.49 19.81 27.83
C THR A 24 -8.61 18.63 27.47
N PRO A 25 -8.98 17.40 27.87
CA PRO A 25 -8.20 16.22 27.49
C PRO A 25 -8.09 16.18 25.98
N ASP A 26 -6.88 15.91 25.46
CA ASP A 26 -6.66 15.71 24.05
C ASP A 26 -7.68 14.70 23.50
N PRO A 27 -8.33 14.97 22.37
CA PRO A 27 -9.32 14.06 21.82
C PRO A 27 -8.67 12.69 21.60
N VAL A 28 -9.18 11.68 22.28
CA VAL A 28 -8.75 10.28 22.10
C VAL A 28 -8.81 10.00 20.61
N PRO A 29 -7.69 9.54 19.98
CA PRO A 29 -7.69 9.25 18.57
C PRO A 29 -8.86 8.31 18.22
N ALA A 30 -9.67 8.67 17.24
CA ALA A 30 -10.80 7.83 16.82
C ALA A 30 -10.31 6.39 16.58
N ALA A 31 -11.02 5.43 17.14
CA ALA A 31 -10.67 4.01 16.99
C ALA A 31 -10.68 3.62 15.50
N VAL A 32 -9.81 2.69 15.13
CA VAL A 32 -9.87 2.07 13.79
C VAL A 32 -11.15 1.25 13.72
N GLY A 33 -11.99 1.52 12.71
CA GLY A 33 -13.18 0.72 12.44
C GLY A 33 -12.84 -0.72 12.04
N PRO A 34 -13.85 -1.56 11.79
CA PRO A 34 -13.64 -2.90 11.24
C PRO A 34 -12.99 -2.86 9.85
N ALA A 35 -12.43 -3.98 9.41
CA ALA A 35 -11.94 -4.11 8.05
C ALA A 35 -13.09 -3.86 7.05
N PRO A 36 -12.87 -3.09 5.98
CA PRO A 36 -13.95 -2.75 5.05
C PRO A 36 -14.40 -3.97 4.25
N GLU A 37 -15.72 -4.13 4.10
CA GLU A 37 -16.32 -5.21 3.30
C GLU A 37 -16.24 -4.92 1.79
N ARG A 38 -16.28 -3.65 1.41
CA ARG A 38 -16.23 -3.21 0.02
C ARG A 38 -14.96 -2.41 -0.25
N PRO A 39 -14.37 -2.54 -1.45
CA PRO A 39 -13.19 -1.77 -1.80
C PRO A 39 -13.51 -0.28 -1.92
N TYR A 40 -12.58 0.54 -1.46
CA TYR A 40 -12.58 1.99 -1.65
C TYR A 40 -12.11 2.39 -3.06
N SER A 41 -12.52 3.57 -3.52
CA SER A 41 -11.74 4.32 -4.51
C SER A 41 -10.35 4.61 -3.96
N VAL A 42 -9.37 4.84 -4.83
CA VAL A 42 -7.98 5.08 -4.39
C VAL A 42 -7.56 6.49 -4.73
N GLY A 43 -7.13 7.23 -3.72
CA GLY A 43 -6.44 8.50 -3.88
C GLY A 43 -4.93 8.31 -3.90
N MET A 44 -4.21 9.31 -4.44
CA MET A 44 -2.75 9.33 -4.44
C MET A 44 -2.24 10.73 -4.09
N ARG A 45 -1.20 10.79 -3.25
CA ARG A 45 -0.42 12.01 -2.95
C ARG A 45 1.06 11.70 -2.96
N GLN A 46 1.86 12.74 -3.11
CA GLN A 46 3.31 12.66 -3.01
C GLN A 46 3.84 13.79 -2.14
N PHE A 47 4.89 13.51 -1.41
CA PHE A 47 5.67 14.49 -0.69
C PHE A 47 7.14 14.05 -0.62
N THR A 48 8.03 14.95 -0.24
CA THR A 48 9.43 14.60 0.04
C THR A 48 9.71 14.82 1.51
N LEU A 49 10.11 13.75 2.20
CA LEU A 49 10.59 13.86 3.57
C LEU A 49 11.98 14.48 3.55
N ASP A 50 12.17 15.57 4.32
CA ASP A 50 13.43 16.29 4.47
C ASP A 50 14.03 16.70 3.10
N PRO A 51 13.31 17.57 2.31
CA PRO A 51 13.69 17.90 0.94
C PRO A 51 15.07 18.59 0.84
N ASP A 52 15.41 19.42 1.83
CA ASP A 52 16.67 20.18 1.89
C ASP A 52 17.76 19.46 2.70
N GLY A 53 17.44 18.27 3.21
CA GLY A 53 18.36 17.47 4.02
C GLY A 53 19.40 16.73 3.19
N ARG A 54 20.37 16.13 3.88
CA ARG A 54 21.42 15.32 3.24
C ARG A 54 20.90 14.09 2.51
N ARG A 55 19.67 13.65 2.84
CA ARG A 55 19.07 12.42 2.31
C ARG A 55 17.57 12.61 2.09
N PRO A 56 17.18 13.41 1.08
CA PRO A 56 15.78 13.59 0.72
C PRO A 56 15.13 12.26 0.37
N LEU A 57 13.91 12.05 0.83
CA LEU A 57 13.18 10.80 0.61
C LEU A 57 11.82 11.11 0.00
N PRO A 58 11.69 11.06 -1.34
CA PRO A 58 10.39 11.17 -1.99
C PRO A 58 9.48 10.00 -1.59
N VAL A 59 8.23 10.29 -1.28
CA VAL A 59 7.24 9.31 -0.80
C VAL A 59 5.99 9.40 -1.65
N THR A 60 5.53 8.25 -2.15
CA THR A 60 4.21 8.10 -2.76
C THR A 60 3.27 7.50 -1.73
N VAL A 61 2.06 8.06 -1.62
CA VAL A 61 1.03 7.60 -0.70
C VAL A 61 -0.23 7.26 -1.51
N TRP A 62 -0.69 6.02 -1.41
CA TRP A 62 -2.01 5.60 -1.87
C TRP A 62 -2.92 5.42 -0.65
N TYR A 63 -4.17 5.84 -0.76
CA TYR A 63 -5.07 5.85 0.38
C TYR A 63 -6.53 5.62 -0.03
N PRO A 64 -7.36 5.12 0.89
CA PRO A 64 -8.79 5.04 0.69
C PRO A 64 -9.38 6.42 0.43
N ALA A 65 -10.07 6.58 -0.68
CA ALA A 65 -10.68 7.83 -1.11
C ALA A 65 -12.19 7.71 -1.21
N GLN A 66 -12.86 8.85 -1.16
CA GLN A 66 -14.29 8.92 -1.41
C GLN A 66 -14.61 8.42 -2.82
N PRO A 67 -15.78 7.83 -3.04
CA PRO A 67 -16.25 7.48 -4.37
C PRO A 67 -16.16 8.69 -5.31
N SER A 68 -15.89 8.44 -6.60
CA SER A 68 -16.07 9.49 -7.60
C SER A 68 -17.54 9.84 -7.67
N PRO A 69 -17.94 11.12 -7.75
CA PRO A 69 -19.27 11.45 -8.19
C PRO A 69 -19.55 10.70 -9.50
N ALA A 70 -20.73 10.09 -9.62
CA ALA A 70 -21.16 9.58 -10.91
C ALA A 70 -21.03 10.72 -11.93
N PRO A 71 -20.55 10.46 -13.17
CA PRO A 71 -20.71 11.47 -14.21
C PRO A 71 -22.20 11.87 -14.21
N PRO A 72 -22.52 13.18 -14.35
CA PRO A 72 -23.91 13.57 -14.49
C PRO A 72 -24.51 12.69 -15.59
N ASP A 73 -25.69 12.13 -15.34
CA ASP A 73 -26.43 11.40 -16.35
C ASP A 73 -26.45 12.30 -17.59
N VAL A 74 -25.75 11.87 -18.63
CA VAL A 74 -25.90 12.49 -19.96
C VAL A 74 -27.28 12.08 -20.35
N VAL A 75 -28.26 12.93 -20.06
CA VAL A 75 -29.58 12.82 -20.66
C VAL A 75 -29.32 13.03 -22.15
N ASP A 76 -29.30 11.96 -22.91
CA ASP A 76 -29.27 12.05 -24.37
C ASP A 76 -30.37 13.02 -24.76
N PRO A 77 -30.07 14.07 -25.55
CA PRO A 77 -31.10 14.96 -26.02
C PRO A 77 -32.15 14.11 -26.76
N PRO A 78 -33.45 14.38 -26.57
CA PRO A 78 -34.50 13.61 -27.22
C PRO A 78 -34.20 13.55 -28.70
N VAL A 79 -34.04 12.33 -29.23
CA VAL A 79 -33.88 12.10 -30.67
C VAL A 79 -35.19 12.53 -31.33
N ASP A 80 -35.15 13.64 -32.03
CA ASP A 80 -36.31 14.12 -32.81
C ASP A 80 -36.53 13.14 -33.98
N PRO A 81 -37.67 12.39 -34.03
CA PRO A 81 -37.88 11.39 -35.05
C PRO A 81 -38.20 11.99 -36.42
N ALA A 82 -38.10 13.33 -36.59
CA ALA A 82 -38.50 14.01 -37.80
C ALA A 82 -37.35 14.49 -38.70
N ALA A 83 -36.08 14.20 -38.39
CA ALA A 83 -34.96 14.54 -39.30
C ALA A 83 -34.65 13.37 -40.24
N GLY A 84 -35.56 13.07 -41.12
CA GLY A 84 -35.32 12.19 -42.25
C GLY A 84 -34.73 12.98 -43.43
N SER A 85 -33.77 12.30 -44.08
CA SER A 85 -33.37 12.42 -45.49
C SER A 85 -33.03 13.81 -46.07
N ASP A 86 -31.86 13.96 -46.51
CA ASP A 86 -31.35 14.30 -47.83
C ASP A 86 -30.01 15.05 -47.74
N VAL A 87 -28.93 14.39 -48.10
CA VAL A 87 -27.84 15.05 -48.85
C VAL A 87 -27.15 14.01 -49.73
N SER A 88 -27.44 14.08 -51.02
CA SER A 88 -26.71 13.40 -52.10
C SER A 88 -25.51 14.24 -52.54
N GLY A 89 -24.35 13.56 -52.74
CA GLY A 89 -23.32 13.87 -53.70
C GLY A 89 -22.04 14.56 -53.20
N PRO A 90 -20.96 14.60 -53.99
CA PRO A 90 -20.56 13.68 -55.06
C PRO A 90 -19.15 13.07 -54.85
N SER A 91 -18.92 12.04 -55.61
CA SER A 91 -17.68 11.25 -55.73
C SER A 91 -16.49 12.02 -56.32
N GLY A 92 -15.27 11.71 -55.83
CA GLY A 92 -14.02 12.02 -56.52
C GLY A 92 -12.90 11.12 -55.99
N PRO A 93 -12.03 10.57 -56.88
CA PRO A 93 -11.20 9.42 -56.58
C PRO A 93 -9.76 9.78 -56.15
N HIS A 94 -9.21 9.08 -55.21
CA HIS A 94 -7.75 8.96 -55.12
C HIS A 94 -7.34 7.53 -54.77
N ALA A 95 -6.42 7.04 -55.57
CA ALA A 95 -5.86 5.72 -55.64
C ALA A 95 -5.08 5.32 -54.36
N ALA A 96 -5.27 4.10 -53.90
CA ALA A 96 -4.39 3.44 -52.95
C ALA A 96 -3.94 2.10 -53.54
N ALA A 97 -2.64 1.88 -53.47
CA ALA A 97 -1.96 0.72 -53.98
C ALA A 97 -2.24 -0.52 -53.10
N ALA A 98 -2.57 -1.63 -53.78
CA ALA A 98 -2.78 -2.93 -53.18
C ALA A 98 -1.45 -3.71 -53.06
N LEU A 99 -1.31 -4.45 -51.99
CA LEU A 99 -0.35 -5.58 -51.84
C LEU A 99 -1.14 -6.86 -51.56
N PRO A 100 -0.65 -8.01 -52.05
CA PRO A 100 -1.48 -9.17 -52.34
C PRO A 100 -1.72 -10.12 -51.15
N SER A 101 -2.94 -10.62 -51.10
CA SER A 101 -3.40 -11.67 -50.19
C SER A 101 -2.95 -13.05 -50.67
N ARG A 102 -2.49 -13.91 -49.76
CA ARG A 102 -2.35 -15.36 -49.98
C ARG A 102 -3.55 -16.10 -49.37
N PRO A 103 -4.06 -17.14 -50.01
CA PRO A 103 -5.21 -17.91 -49.52
C PRO A 103 -4.80 -18.95 -48.50
N SER A 104 -5.62 -19.09 -47.46
CA SER A 104 -5.55 -20.23 -46.55
C SER A 104 -6.89 -20.94 -46.54
N VAL A 105 -6.92 -22.12 -47.09
CA VAL A 105 -8.05 -23.06 -47.10
C VAL A 105 -7.90 -23.94 -45.86
N PHE A 106 -8.87 -23.88 -44.92
CA PHE A 106 -9.24 -25.07 -44.15
C PHE A 106 -10.66 -24.89 -43.61
N ALA A 107 -11.51 -25.86 -43.98
CA ALA A 107 -12.90 -25.95 -43.56
C ALA A 107 -12.99 -26.37 -42.09
N ALA A 108 -13.92 -25.75 -41.34
CA ALA A 108 -14.27 -26.14 -39.98
C ALA A 108 -15.45 -27.14 -40.01
N PRO A 109 -15.47 -28.15 -39.13
CA PRO A 109 -16.67 -28.93 -38.87
C PRO A 109 -17.56 -28.24 -37.86
N SER A 110 -18.84 -28.18 -38.17
CA SER A 110 -19.91 -27.71 -37.26
C SER A 110 -20.04 -28.64 -36.06
N GLY A 111 -19.66 -28.16 -34.87
CA GLY A 111 -19.88 -28.82 -33.60
C GLY A 111 -20.65 -27.89 -32.69
N SER A 112 -21.84 -28.32 -32.22
CA SER A 112 -22.64 -27.65 -31.21
C SER A 112 -21.86 -27.58 -29.89
N GLY A 113 -21.13 -26.45 -29.68
CA GLY A 113 -20.34 -26.17 -28.49
C GLY A 113 -21.20 -25.51 -27.44
N ARG A 114 -21.40 -26.24 -26.33
CA ARG A 114 -21.83 -25.72 -25.02
C ARG A 114 -21.00 -24.48 -24.71
N ALA A 115 -21.64 -23.35 -24.48
CA ALA A 115 -20.97 -22.09 -24.13
C ALA A 115 -20.13 -22.30 -22.83
N THR A 116 -18.84 -22.31 -22.97
CA THR A 116 -17.90 -22.18 -21.84
C THR A 116 -18.10 -20.78 -21.26
N PRO A 117 -18.22 -20.63 -19.92
CA PRO A 117 -18.27 -19.30 -19.32
C PRO A 117 -17.00 -18.55 -19.73
N ALA A 118 -17.18 -17.33 -20.23
CA ALA A 118 -16.08 -16.45 -20.60
C ALA A 118 -15.13 -16.30 -19.40
N SER A 119 -13.86 -16.60 -19.60
CA SER A 119 -12.82 -16.31 -18.62
C SER A 119 -12.94 -14.85 -18.22
N PRO A 120 -12.99 -14.50 -16.92
CA PRO A 120 -13.01 -13.11 -16.50
C PRO A 120 -11.78 -12.43 -17.10
N GLY A 121 -12.00 -11.39 -17.90
CA GLY A 121 -10.92 -10.59 -18.46
C GLY A 121 -10.00 -10.08 -17.34
N PRO A 122 -8.76 -9.65 -17.63
CA PRO A 122 -7.81 -9.23 -16.63
C PRO A 122 -8.46 -8.17 -15.75
N GLU A 123 -8.60 -8.48 -14.45
CA GLU A 123 -9.21 -7.58 -13.46
C GLU A 123 -8.52 -6.22 -13.51
N ARG A 124 -9.23 -5.22 -13.99
CA ARG A 124 -8.73 -3.84 -14.00
C ARG A 124 -8.46 -3.43 -12.55
N GLY A 125 -7.25 -2.93 -12.29
CA GLY A 125 -6.90 -2.39 -10.99
C GLY A 125 -7.80 -1.21 -10.59
N PRO A 126 -7.80 -0.84 -9.30
CA PRO A 126 -8.57 0.30 -8.86
C PRO A 126 -8.11 1.56 -9.58
N ARG A 127 -9.08 2.42 -9.96
CA ARG A 127 -8.78 3.71 -10.56
C ARG A 127 -8.15 4.62 -9.49
N VAL A 128 -6.92 5.07 -9.74
CA VAL A 128 -6.20 5.98 -8.85
C VAL A 128 -6.46 7.42 -9.26
N ARG A 129 -6.85 8.27 -8.29
CA ARG A 129 -7.13 9.70 -8.51
C ARG A 129 -6.16 10.56 -7.69
N PRO A 130 -5.25 11.31 -8.32
CA PRO A 130 -4.40 12.25 -7.61
C PRO A 130 -5.22 13.28 -6.83
N GLY A 131 -4.84 13.54 -5.58
CA GLY A 131 -5.49 14.54 -4.74
C GLY A 131 -6.93 14.26 -4.32
N ALA A 132 -7.48 13.07 -4.60
CA ALA A 132 -8.86 12.73 -4.23
C ALA A 132 -9.10 12.94 -2.72
N PRO A 133 -10.32 13.36 -2.31
CA PRO A 133 -10.67 13.45 -0.89
C PRO A 133 -10.54 12.08 -0.20
N PHE A 134 -10.04 12.09 1.04
CA PHE A 134 -9.96 10.86 1.84
C PHE A 134 -11.35 10.29 2.14
N ALA A 135 -11.47 8.98 2.16
CA ALA A 135 -12.63 8.33 2.75
C ALA A 135 -12.69 8.62 4.26
N ALA A 136 -13.89 8.63 4.82
CA ALA A 136 -14.08 8.83 6.26
C ALA A 136 -13.41 7.71 7.07
N GLY A 137 -12.87 8.06 8.22
CA GLY A 137 -12.24 7.10 9.14
C GLY A 137 -10.72 7.19 9.20
N ARG A 138 -10.13 6.30 10.02
CA ARG A 138 -8.67 6.15 10.17
C ARG A 138 -8.27 4.75 9.72
N PHE A 139 -7.23 4.69 8.91
CA PHE A 139 -6.78 3.48 8.25
C PHE A 139 -5.39 3.08 8.73
N PRO A 140 -5.14 1.78 8.98
CA PRO A 140 -3.80 1.29 9.24
C PRO A 140 -2.83 1.61 8.11
N VAL A 141 -1.55 1.70 8.43
CA VAL A 141 -0.51 2.13 7.49
C VAL A 141 0.38 0.96 7.09
N VAL A 142 0.59 0.78 5.79
CA VAL A 142 1.55 -0.18 5.24
C VAL A 142 2.71 0.60 4.61
N LEU A 143 3.91 0.48 5.18
CA LEU A 143 5.12 0.99 4.56
C LEU A 143 5.64 -0.06 3.56
N TYR A 144 5.69 0.31 2.27
CA TYR A 144 6.14 -0.57 1.21
C TYR A 144 7.50 -0.16 0.65
N SER A 145 8.48 -1.06 0.69
CA SER A 145 9.85 -0.87 0.21
C SER A 145 10.08 -1.56 -1.13
N HIS A 146 10.49 -0.79 -2.15
CA HIS A 146 10.80 -1.32 -3.48
C HIS A 146 12.15 -2.05 -3.54
N GLY A 147 12.36 -2.88 -4.56
CA GLY A 147 13.64 -3.56 -4.84
C GLY A 147 14.73 -2.64 -5.43
N LEU A 148 15.92 -3.21 -5.66
CA LEU A 148 17.01 -2.50 -6.37
C LEU A 148 16.57 -2.11 -7.78
N ARG A 149 16.98 -0.92 -8.23
CA ARG A 149 16.65 -0.36 -9.56
C ARG A 149 15.14 -0.38 -9.86
N SER A 150 14.31 -0.27 -8.81
CA SER A 150 12.86 -0.23 -8.90
C SER A 150 12.32 1.11 -8.43
N LEU A 151 11.01 1.29 -8.50
CA LEU A 151 10.26 2.47 -8.06
C LEU A 151 8.94 2.02 -7.41
N PRO A 152 8.34 2.81 -6.50
CA PRO A 152 7.01 2.53 -5.97
C PRO A 152 5.96 2.27 -7.05
N ALA A 153 6.00 3.00 -8.17
CA ALA A 153 5.05 2.87 -9.28
C ALA A 153 5.06 1.47 -9.92
N LEU A 154 6.20 0.77 -9.94
CA LEU A 154 6.31 -0.58 -10.50
C LEU A 154 5.60 -1.64 -9.65
N HIS A 155 5.25 -1.30 -8.42
CA HIS A 155 4.51 -2.15 -7.49
C HIS A 155 3.06 -1.68 -7.30
N ALA A 156 2.59 -0.70 -8.09
CA ALA A 156 1.26 -0.12 -7.95
C ALA A 156 0.13 -1.16 -8.09
N ALA A 157 0.34 -2.22 -8.86
CA ALA A 157 -0.65 -3.28 -9.00
C ALA A 157 -1.04 -3.92 -7.66
N LEU A 158 -0.11 -4.10 -6.75
CA LEU A 158 -0.35 -4.64 -5.40
C LEU A 158 -0.74 -3.52 -4.42
N THR A 159 0.04 -2.44 -4.37
CA THR A 159 -0.11 -1.38 -3.36
C THR A 159 -1.41 -0.60 -3.48
N THR A 160 -1.91 -0.36 -4.70
CA THR A 160 -3.21 0.30 -4.91
C THR A 160 -4.38 -0.60 -4.51
N ARG A 161 -4.26 -1.93 -4.67
CA ARG A 161 -5.27 -2.87 -4.20
C ARG A 161 -5.31 -2.96 -2.67
N TRP A 162 -4.16 -2.87 -2.00
CA TRP A 162 -4.15 -2.71 -0.54
C TRP A 162 -4.81 -1.39 -0.11
N ALA A 163 -4.56 -0.28 -0.84
CA ALA A 163 -5.24 0.96 -0.55
C ALA A 163 -6.76 0.85 -0.75
N ALA A 164 -7.22 0.19 -1.81
CA ALA A 164 -8.63 -0.12 -2.00
C ALA A 164 -9.21 -1.01 -0.89
N ALA A 165 -8.40 -1.91 -0.33
CA ALA A 165 -8.78 -2.79 0.78
C ALA A 165 -8.79 -2.10 2.16
N GLY A 166 -8.54 -0.77 2.21
CA GLY A 166 -8.67 0.01 3.44
C GLY A 166 -7.34 0.33 4.15
N PHE A 167 -6.22 0.34 3.45
CA PHE A 167 -4.93 0.70 4.04
C PHE A 167 -4.40 2.02 3.47
N VAL A 168 -3.71 2.81 4.27
CA VAL A 168 -2.83 3.87 3.76
C VAL A 168 -1.48 3.24 3.43
N VAL A 169 -1.13 3.20 2.14
CA VAL A 169 0.15 2.61 1.69
C VAL A 169 1.14 3.72 1.42
N VAL A 170 2.24 3.75 2.16
CA VAL A 170 3.32 4.73 2.02
C VAL A 170 4.56 4.06 1.45
N ALA A 171 5.03 4.54 0.31
CA ALA A 171 6.14 3.94 -0.41
C ALA A 171 7.26 4.97 -0.66
N PRO A 172 8.36 4.89 0.08
CA PRO A 172 9.52 5.75 -0.15
C PRO A 172 10.25 5.35 -1.44
N THR A 173 10.81 6.34 -2.14
CA THR A 173 11.77 6.13 -3.23
C THR A 173 13.17 6.29 -2.63
N TYR A 174 13.86 5.18 -2.38
CA TYR A 174 15.17 5.19 -1.74
C TYR A 174 16.23 5.85 -2.65
N PRO A 175 16.95 6.89 -2.19
CA PRO A 175 17.64 7.84 -3.08
C PRO A 175 18.80 7.24 -3.88
N ARG A 176 19.46 6.18 -3.36
CA ARG A 176 20.66 5.61 -4.00
C ARG A 176 20.47 4.20 -4.56
N THR A 177 19.27 3.63 -4.45
CA THR A 177 18.97 2.26 -4.91
C THR A 177 17.84 2.20 -5.92
N ASN A 178 17.10 3.30 -6.14
CA ASN A 178 16.00 3.37 -7.08
C ASN A 178 16.47 3.44 -8.53
N GLN A 179 15.57 3.20 -9.46
CA GLN A 179 15.83 3.19 -10.91
C GLN A 179 16.36 4.52 -11.45
N ARG A 180 16.00 5.65 -10.82
CA ARG A 180 16.37 7.02 -11.25
C ARG A 180 17.53 7.60 -10.44
N ALA A 181 18.19 6.78 -9.61
CA ALA A 181 19.28 7.25 -8.76
C ALA A 181 20.48 7.73 -9.57
N ARG A 182 20.85 9.01 -9.44
CA ARG A 182 22.03 9.60 -10.11
C ARG A 182 23.33 8.95 -9.63
N ALA A 183 23.43 8.65 -8.34
CA ALA A 183 24.57 7.99 -7.71
C ALA A 183 24.12 6.64 -7.15
N TYR A 184 23.79 5.71 -8.05
CA TYR A 184 23.35 4.37 -7.66
C TYR A 184 24.45 3.60 -6.93
N THR A 185 24.10 3.03 -5.79
CA THR A 185 24.93 2.05 -5.11
C THR A 185 24.07 1.00 -4.43
N ARG A 186 24.38 -0.27 -4.70
CA ARG A 186 23.69 -1.41 -4.07
C ARG A 186 23.85 -1.42 -2.55
N ASP A 187 25.00 -0.98 -2.06
CA ASP A 187 25.33 -1.00 -0.65
C ASP A 187 24.44 -0.11 0.22
N ASP A 188 23.77 0.87 -0.41
CA ASP A 188 22.86 1.76 0.30
C ASP A 188 21.60 1.06 0.82
N VAL A 189 21.34 -0.19 0.44
CA VAL A 189 20.29 -1.04 1.03
C VAL A 189 20.43 -1.11 2.55
N ARG A 190 21.65 -1.11 3.09
CA ARG A 190 21.90 -1.11 4.54
C ARG A 190 21.31 0.11 5.28
N ASN A 191 21.11 1.23 4.59
CA ASN A 191 20.59 2.47 5.14
C ASN A 191 19.05 2.55 5.06
N GLN A 192 18.41 1.71 4.23
CA GLN A 192 16.97 1.76 4.00
C GLN A 192 16.12 1.51 5.25
N PRO A 193 16.47 0.60 6.18
CA PRO A 193 15.72 0.44 7.43
C PRO A 193 15.68 1.73 8.26
N ALA A 194 16.79 2.46 8.32
CA ALA A 194 16.85 3.75 9.03
C ALA A 194 16.02 4.83 8.33
N ASP A 195 16.01 4.88 6.99
CA ASP A 195 15.14 5.76 6.21
C ASP A 195 13.67 5.44 6.44
N ALA A 196 13.30 4.16 6.41
CA ALA A 196 11.95 3.70 6.67
C ALA A 196 11.47 4.08 8.08
N TRP A 197 12.34 3.92 9.09
CA TRP A 197 12.05 4.38 10.45
C TRP A 197 11.94 5.89 10.56
N ARG A 198 12.75 6.66 9.81
CA ARG A 198 12.62 8.12 9.73
C ARG A 198 11.26 8.52 9.18
N LEU A 199 10.78 7.81 8.15
CA LEU A 199 9.45 8.02 7.58
C LEU A 199 8.35 7.68 8.60
N ILE A 200 8.39 6.52 9.27
CA ILE A 200 7.40 6.17 10.31
C ILE A 200 7.32 7.24 11.39
N ARG A 201 8.46 7.69 11.92
CA ARG A 201 8.47 8.77 12.93
C ARG A 201 7.86 10.08 12.41
N HIS A 202 8.06 10.40 11.13
CA HIS A 202 7.42 11.56 10.51
C HIS A 202 5.90 11.39 10.45
N LEU A 203 5.41 10.23 9.99
CA LEU A 203 3.97 9.94 9.90
C LEU A 203 3.29 9.94 11.27
N VAL A 204 3.94 9.43 12.31
CA VAL A 204 3.44 9.51 13.69
C VAL A 204 3.28 10.96 14.13
N ARG A 205 4.27 11.84 13.83
CA ARG A 205 4.14 13.27 14.12
C ARG A 205 3.04 13.95 13.30
N LEU A 206 2.83 13.56 12.03
CA LEU A 206 1.70 14.06 11.23
C LEU A 206 0.36 13.66 11.84
N GLY A 207 0.25 12.43 12.34
CA GLY A 207 -0.96 11.95 13.02
C GLY A 207 -1.32 12.72 14.29
N ALA A 208 -0.34 13.37 14.92
CA ALA A 208 -0.54 14.24 16.08
C ALA A 208 -0.83 15.70 15.71
N ARG A 209 -0.68 16.10 14.43
CA ARG A 209 -0.95 17.47 13.99
C ARG A 209 -2.43 17.67 13.68
N HIS A 210 -3.06 18.61 14.37
CA HIS A 210 -4.41 19.03 14.05
C HIS A 210 -4.47 19.63 12.63
N GLY A 211 -5.47 19.24 11.86
CA GLY A 211 -5.71 19.79 10.51
C GLY A 211 -4.83 19.20 9.40
N ASP A 212 -3.87 18.33 9.68
CA ASP A 212 -3.16 17.62 8.61
C ASP A 212 -4.07 16.55 7.98
N PRO A 213 -4.40 16.68 6.68
CA PRO A 213 -5.39 15.78 6.09
C PRO A 213 -4.90 14.33 5.95
N LEU A 214 -3.59 14.09 5.84
CA LEU A 214 -3.05 12.72 5.83
C LEU A 214 -3.00 12.18 7.27
N GLY A 215 -2.52 13.00 8.21
CA GLY A 215 -2.43 12.64 9.63
C GLY A 215 -3.78 12.24 10.22
N ALA A 216 -4.84 12.99 9.89
CA ALA A 216 -6.21 12.73 10.38
C ALA A 216 -6.75 11.36 9.96
N HIS A 217 -6.28 10.81 8.85
CA HIS A 217 -6.77 9.54 8.30
C HIS A 217 -5.84 8.34 8.51
N MET A 218 -4.74 8.50 9.24
CA MET A 218 -3.81 7.41 9.57
C MET A 218 -3.99 6.89 11.00
N ALA A 219 -4.09 5.59 11.16
CA ALA A 219 -3.96 4.92 12.46
C ALA A 219 -2.47 4.70 12.75
N VAL A 220 -1.81 5.72 13.32
CA VAL A 220 -0.36 5.76 13.50
C VAL A 220 0.18 4.85 14.62
N ASP A 221 -0.69 4.08 15.26
CA ASP A 221 -0.37 2.99 16.20
C ASP A 221 -0.38 1.60 15.53
N ARG A 222 -0.73 1.50 14.24
CA ARG A 222 -0.92 0.27 13.49
C ARG A 222 -0.22 0.31 12.14
N PHE A 223 1.07 -0.05 12.15
CA PHE A 223 1.89 -0.15 10.95
C PHE A 223 2.18 -1.61 10.59
N ALA A 224 2.24 -1.88 9.28
CA ALA A 224 2.97 -3.02 8.75
C ALA A 224 4.13 -2.52 7.87
N ALA A 225 5.21 -3.29 7.82
CA ALA A 225 6.26 -3.11 6.83
C ALA A 225 6.16 -4.21 5.78
N ALA A 226 6.26 -3.85 4.51
CA ALA A 226 6.25 -4.79 3.40
C ALA A 226 7.34 -4.42 2.39
N GLY A 227 7.86 -5.38 1.63
CA GLY A 227 8.81 -5.05 0.59
C GLY A 227 9.22 -6.22 -0.28
N HIS A 228 9.64 -5.88 -1.51
CA HIS A 228 10.08 -6.83 -2.52
C HIS A 228 11.61 -6.79 -2.68
N SER A 229 12.25 -7.94 -2.79
CA SER A 229 13.69 -8.08 -3.05
C SER A 229 14.53 -7.35 -1.98
N ALA A 230 15.31 -6.33 -2.36
CA ALA A 230 16.00 -5.45 -1.42
C ALA A 230 15.03 -4.79 -0.41
N GLY A 231 13.80 -4.49 -0.81
CA GLY A 231 12.75 -4.01 0.08
C GLY A 231 12.34 -5.05 1.14
N GLY A 232 12.37 -6.34 0.81
CA GLY A 232 12.20 -7.43 1.78
C GLY A 232 13.32 -7.46 2.81
N HIS A 233 14.56 -7.21 2.38
CA HIS A 233 15.70 -7.01 3.29
C HIS A 233 15.49 -5.79 4.21
N THR A 234 14.98 -4.69 3.64
CA THR A 234 14.64 -3.48 4.41
C THR A 234 13.58 -3.80 5.48
N THR A 235 12.52 -4.52 5.10
CA THR A 235 11.47 -4.98 6.03
C THR A 235 12.08 -5.75 7.20
N LEU A 236 12.90 -6.77 6.93
CA LEU A 236 13.55 -7.54 7.99
C LEU A 236 14.47 -6.66 8.87
N GLY A 237 15.22 -5.74 8.25
CA GLY A 237 16.07 -4.81 8.98
C GLY A 237 15.33 -3.88 9.93
N MET A 238 14.10 -3.50 9.58
CA MET A 238 13.25 -2.71 10.47
C MET A 238 12.87 -3.46 11.75
N PHE A 239 12.62 -4.77 11.66
CA PHE A 239 12.33 -5.60 12.83
C PHE A 239 13.58 -5.95 13.63
N ALA A 240 14.76 -5.94 13.02
CA ALA A 240 16.02 -6.23 13.71
C ALA A 240 16.54 -5.05 14.55
N SER A 241 16.03 -3.84 14.34
CA SER A 241 16.57 -2.61 14.97
C SER A 241 16.27 -2.43 16.45
N GLY A 242 15.46 -3.29 17.07
CA GLY A 242 15.13 -3.24 18.50
C GLY A 242 14.36 -1.98 18.95
N GLN A 243 13.88 -1.16 18.03
CA GLN A 243 13.14 0.07 18.34
C GLN A 243 11.76 -0.25 18.92
N PRO A 244 11.28 0.52 19.92
CA PRO A 244 9.86 0.52 20.29
C PRO A 244 9.05 0.83 19.03
N SER A 245 8.12 -0.06 18.69
CA SER A 245 7.62 -0.04 17.31
C SER A 245 6.11 -0.10 17.26
N PRO A 246 5.47 0.78 16.47
CA PRO A 246 4.09 0.59 16.07
C PRO A 246 3.92 -0.54 15.03
N LEU A 247 5.02 -1.22 14.60
CA LEU A 247 4.96 -2.31 13.64
C LEU A 247 4.25 -3.52 14.23
N ARG A 248 3.14 -3.90 13.61
CA ARG A 248 2.30 -5.05 14.00
C ARG A 248 2.53 -6.27 13.13
N ALA A 249 3.08 -6.10 11.92
CA ALA A 249 3.28 -7.19 10.97
C ALA A 249 4.35 -6.87 9.93
N GLY A 250 4.93 -7.91 9.32
CA GLY A 250 5.86 -7.79 8.20
C GLY A 250 5.53 -8.71 7.04
N ILE A 251 5.70 -8.22 5.79
CA ILE A 251 5.57 -9.00 4.56
C ILE A 251 6.89 -8.92 3.78
N VAL A 252 7.52 -10.06 3.55
CA VAL A 252 8.78 -10.19 2.82
C VAL A 252 8.53 -10.92 1.52
N ILE A 253 8.67 -10.22 0.39
CA ILE A 253 8.42 -10.78 -0.95
C ILE A 253 9.75 -10.94 -1.68
N ALA A 254 10.08 -12.16 -2.12
CA ALA A 254 11.32 -12.49 -2.81
C ALA A 254 12.58 -11.90 -2.14
N GLY A 255 12.61 -11.93 -0.81
CA GLY A 255 13.68 -11.37 0.02
C GLY A 255 14.06 -12.34 1.14
N GLY A 256 14.90 -11.90 2.07
CA GLY A 256 15.21 -12.75 3.21
C GLY A 256 16.65 -12.72 3.71
N ARG A 257 17.58 -12.03 3.02
CA ARG A 257 18.94 -11.92 3.52
C ARG A 257 18.95 -11.09 4.80
N MET A 258 19.19 -11.75 5.91
CA MET A 258 19.27 -11.14 7.23
C MET A 258 20.70 -10.66 7.54
N VAL A 259 20.84 -9.45 8.07
CA VAL A 259 22.15 -8.85 8.43
C VAL A 259 22.52 -9.16 9.88
N ALA A 260 21.56 -9.35 10.76
CA ALA A 260 21.73 -9.75 12.15
C ALA A 260 20.50 -10.55 12.59
N GLY A 261 20.63 -11.33 13.65
CA GLY A 261 19.52 -12.12 14.17
C GLY A 261 18.28 -11.25 14.36
N LEU A 262 17.11 -11.76 13.99
CA LEU A 262 15.84 -11.20 14.42
C LEU A 262 15.77 -11.33 15.94
N SER A 263 16.43 -10.43 16.62
CA SER A 263 16.33 -10.31 18.07
C SER A 263 14.99 -9.66 18.40
N ARG A 264 13.92 -10.47 18.27
CA ARG A 264 12.53 -10.16 18.62
C ARG A 264 11.83 -9.17 17.68
N PRO A 265 10.87 -9.59 16.91
CA PRO A 265 9.52 -9.36 17.37
C PRO A 265 8.75 -10.66 17.36
N LEU A 266 7.82 -10.75 18.25
CA LEU A 266 6.70 -11.70 18.19
C LEU A 266 5.65 -11.24 17.16
N ALA A 267 5.96 -10.22 16.34
CA ALA A 267 5.07 -9.74 15.30
C ALA A 267 4.92 -10.78 14.19
N PRO A 268 3.69 -11.04 13.72
CA PRO A 268 3.45 -11.94 12.61
C PRO A 268 4.24 -11.55 11.35
N MET A 269 4.80 -12.56 10.67
CA MET A 269 5.55 -12.37 9.42
C MET A 269 4.99 -13.25 8.30
N LEU A 270 4.76 -12.67 7.13
CA LEU A 270 4.43 -13.41 5.91
C LEU A 270 5.61 -13.33 4.93
N PHE A 271 6.05 -14.48 4.45
CA PHE A 271 7.04 -14.60 3.38
C PHE A 271 6.34 -15.07 2.11
N VAL A 272 6.69 -14.47 0.98
CA VAL A 272 6.18 -14.84 -0.34
C VAL A 272 7.37 -15.03 -1.26
N HIS A 273 7.49 -16.18 -1.92
CA HIS A 273 8.66 -16.48 -2.75
C HIS A 273 8.32 -17.37 -3.95
N GLY A 274 8.95 -17.08 -5.08
CA GLY A 274 8.94 -17.99 -6.24
C GLY A 274 10.00 -19.07 -6.10
N SER A 275 9.64 -20.34 -6.32
CA SER A 275 10.59 -21.45 -6.14
C SER A 275 11.71 -21.50 -7.19
N ALA A 276 11.50 -20.85 -8.34
CA ALA A 276 12.49 -20.73 -9.42
C ALA A 276 13.21 -19.38 -9.44
N ASP A 277 13.17 -18.64 -8.33
CA ASP A 277 13.87 -17.33 -8.20
C ASP A 277 15.39 -17.53 -8.30
N ARG A 278 15.97 -17.01 -9.40
CA ARG A 278 17.42 -17.07 -9.67
C ARG A 278 18.17 -15.85 -9.14
N ILE A 279 17.47 -14.79 -8.72
CA ILE A 279 18.06 -13.55 -8.20
C ILE A 279 18.25 -13.63 -6.68
N VAL A 280 17.20 -14.05 -5.98
CA VAL A 280 17.22 -14.36 -4.55
C VAL A 280 16.63 -15.75 -4.39
N PRO A 281 17.44 -16.81 -4.30
CA PRO A 281 16.94 -18.18 -4.15
C PRO A 281 15.93 -18.32 -3.01
N GLU A 282 14.89 -19.12 -3.21
CA GLU A 282 13.83 -19.33 -2.22
C GLU A 282 14.39 -19.80 -0.87
N SER A 283 15.49 -20.56 -0.89
CA SER A 283 16.20 -21.01 0.31
C SER A 283 16.59 -19.85 1.25
N ILE A 284 16.88 -18.66 0.70
CA ILE A 284 17.18 -17.45 1.49
C ILE A 284 15.91 -16.97 2.24
N GLY A 285 14.76 -16.95 1.58
CA GLY A 285 13.47 -16.62 2.20
C GLY A 285 13.08 -17.66 3.25
N ARG A 286 13.26 -18.95 2.96
CA ARG A 286 13.00 -20.05 3.91
C ARG A 286 13.91 -19.99 5.13
N ALA A 287 15.19 -19.65 4.96
CA ALA A 287 16.10 -19.45 6.08
C ALA A 287 15.69 -18.28 6.99
N ALA A 288 15.15 -17.20 6.41
CA ALA A 288 14.61 -16.09 7.17
C ALA A 288 13.31 -16.48 7.91
N TYR A 289 12.39 -17.19 7.23
CA TYR A 289 11.19 -17.74 7.84
C TYR A 289 11.51 -18.66 9.02
N ALA A 290 12.48 -19.56 8.88
CA ALA A 290 12.88 -20.47 9.93
C ALA A 290 13.42 -19.77 11.20
N ARG A 291 13.98 -18.57 11.03
CA ARG A 291 14.53 -17.75 12.13
C ARG A 291 13.50 -16.84 12.81
N CYS A 292 12.30 -16.68 12.24
CA CYS A 292 11.25 -15.94 12.92
C CYS A 292 10.82 -16.65 14.18
N LEU A 293 10.74 -15.93 15.30
CA LEU A 293 10.35 -16.49 16.60
C LEU A 293 8.84 -16.41 16.84
N GLY A 294 8.15 -15.45 16.19
CA GLY A 294 6.72 -15.24 16.28
C GLY A 294 5.91 -16.03 15.25
N PRO A 295 4.59 -15.76 15.19
CA PRO A 295 3.72 -16.32 14.18
C PRO A 295 4.24 -16.03 12.77
N ALA A 296 4.30 -17.05 11.91
CA ALA A 296 4.83 -16.86 10.57
C ALA A 296 4.11 -17.74 9.53
N ALA A 297 4.01 -17.22 8.31
CA ALA A 297 3.53 -17.96 7.15
C ALA A 297 4.52 -17.81 5.98
N PHE A 298 4.61 -18.83 5.14
CA PHE A 298 5.43 -18.85 3.94
C PHE A 298 4.61 -19.33 2.75
N LEU A 299 4.34 -18.43 1.81
CA LEU A 299 3.69 -18.72 0.53
C LEU A 299 4.77 -18.98 -0.53
N SER A 300 4.88 -20.21 -0.98
CA SER A 300 5.73 -20.63 -2.08
C SER A 300 4.93 -20.70 -3.37
N LEU A 301 5.50 -20.19 -4.47
CA LEU A 301 4.91 -20.20 -5.81
C LEU A 301 5.80 -21.02 -6.74
N THR A 302 5.38 -22.25 -7.02
CA THR A 302 6.13 -23.22 -7.81
C THR A 302 6.40 -22.70 -9.22
N GLY A 303 7.66 -22.78 -9.66
CA GLY A 303 8.08 -22.37 -10.99
C GLY A 303 8.12 -20.85 -11.23
N GLN A 304 7.69 -20.03 -10.27
CA GLN A 304 7.75 -18.58 -10.39
C GLN A 304 9.15 -18.05 -10.05
N GLY A 305 9.56 -16.97 -10.71
CA GLY A 305 10.85 -16.31 -10.50
C GLY A 305 10.79 -15.20 -9.44
N HIS A 306 11.45 -14.06 -9.74
CA HIS A 306 11.75 -13.03 -8.73
C HIS A 306 10.59 -12.05 -8.45
N GLY A 307 9.47 -12.10 -9.17
CA GLY A 307 8.37 -11.15 -8.93
C GLY A 307 7.30 -11.11 -10.01
N GLU A 308 7.26 -12.05 -10.95
CA GLU A 308 6.25 -12.11 -12.01
C GLU A 308 4.84 -12.18 -11.42
N TYR A 309 4.69 -12.86 -10.30
CA TYR A 309 3.46 -12.99 -9.52
C TYR A 309 3.00 -11.69 -8.83
N LEU A 310 3.72 -10.58 -9.01
CA LEU A 310 3.28 -9.24 -8.61
C LEU A 310 2.58 -8.48 -9.75
N THR A 311 2.46 -9.10 -10.91
CA THR A 311 1.84 -8.52 -12.11
C THR A 311 0.46 -9.14 -12.34
N PRO A 312 -0.62 -8.35 -12.48
CA PRO A 312 -1.96 -8.85 -12.77
C PRO A 312 -1.98 -9.74 -14.02
N GLY A 313 -2.74 -10.84 -13.94
CA GLY A 313 -2.84 -11.82 -15.01
C GLY A 313 -1.67 -12.82 -15.08
N ARG A 314 -0.63 -12.66 -14.26
CA ARG A 314 0.42 -13.67 -14.13
C ARG A 314 0.03 -14.72 -13.08
N PRO A 315 0.49 -15.98 -13.25
CA PRO A 315 0.24 -17.03 -12.27
C PRO A 315 0.69 -16.62 -10.86
N GLY A 316 -0.13 -16.88 -9.86
CA GLY A 316 0.13 -16.56 -8.47
C GLY A 316 -0.26 -15.14 -8.04
N PHE A 317 -0.58 -14.21 -8.94
CA PHE A 317 -0.95 -12.84 -8.57
C PHE A 317 -2.18 -12.79 -7.65
N ALA A 318 -3.24 -13.52 -8.01
CA ALA A 318 -4.47 -13.56 -7.21
C ALA A 318 -4.19 -14.08 -5.79
N GLN A 319 -3.42 -15.16 -5.66
CA GLN A 319 -3.06 -15.76 -4.38
C GLN A 319 -2.18 -14.83 -3.53
N VAL A 320 -1.19 -14.19 -4.15
CA VAL A 320 -0.35 -13.19 -3.46
C VAL A 320 -1.20 -12.02 -2.99
N LEU A 321 -2.09 -11.49 -3.82
CA LEU A 321 -2.96 -10.38 -3.45
C LEU A 321 -3.91 -10.77 -2.31
N ALA A 322 -4.62 -11.89 -2.43
CA ALA A 322 -5.57 -12.35 -1.42
C ALA A 322 -4.86 -12.64 -0.09
N THR A 323 -3.82 -13.48 -0.10
CA THR A 323 -3.07 -13.86 1.10
C THR A 323 -2.46 -12.64 1.81
N THR A 324 -1.84 -11.72 1.06
CA THR A 324 -1.24 -10.52 1.66
C THR A 324 -2.28 -9.56 2.20
N THR A 325 -3.43 -9.41 1.53
CA THR A 325 -4.53 -8.55 1.98
C THR A 325 -5.15 -9.08 3.27
N ASP A 326 -5.45 -10.38 3.33
CA ASP A 326 -6.06 -10.97 4.52
C ASP A 326 -5.05 -11.08 5.67
N PHE A 327 -3.77 -11.28 5.40
CA PHE A 327 -2.72 -11.16 6.41
C PHE A 327 -2.67 -9.75 7.03
N LEU A 328 -2.78 -8.70 6.22
CA LEU A 328 -2.86 -7.31 6.70
C LEU A 328 -4.16 -7.03 7.45
N ARG A 329 -5.30 -7.55 7.00
CA ARG A 329 -6.59 -7.43 7.71
C ARG A 329 -6.53 -8.09 9.09
N TRP A 330 -6.04 -9.31 9.14
CA TRP A 330 -5.85 -9.98 10.42
C TRP A 330 -4.96 -9.18 11.37
N THR A 331 -3.79 -8.77 10.90
CA THR A 331 -2.77 -8.19 11.80
C THR A 331 -3.01 -6.72 12.16
N LEU A 332 -3.67 -5.95 11.29
CA LEU A 332 -3.87 -4.51 11.48
C LEU A 332 -5.30 -4.14 11.90
N TYR A 333 -6.30 -4.91 11.49
CA TYR A 333 -7.70 -4.72 11.89
C TYR A 333 -8.16 -5.70 12.97
N ALA A 334 -7.34 -6.70 13.31
CA ALA A 334 -7.70 -7.83 14.16
C ALA A 334 -8.87 -8.67 13.59
N ASP A 335 -8.98 -8.70 12.24
CA ASP A 335 -9.99 -9.49 11.53
C ASP A 335 -9.65 -10.98 11.60
N ARG A 336 -10.33 -11.71 12.51
CA ARG A 336 -10.14 -13.16 12.67
C ARG A 336 -10.65 -13.94 11.44
N ALA A 337 -11.69 -13.47 10.77
CA ALA A 337 -12.18 -14.13 9.56
C ALA A 337 -11.12 -14.09 8.45
N ALA A 338 -10.37 -13.00 8.33
CA ALA A 338 -9.24 -12.91 7.41
C ALA A 338 -8.14 -13.93 7.75
N LEU A 339 -7.81 -14.12 9.02
CA LEU A 339 -6.87 -15.16 9.45
C LEU A 339 -7.32 -16.56 9.00
N HIS A 340 -8.60 -16.88 9.17
CA HIS A 340 -9.15 -18.18 8.77
C HIS A 340 -9.21 -18.39 7.25
N ARG A 341 -9.25 -17.32 6.46
CA ARG A 341 -9.21 -17.40 4.98
C ARG A 341 -7.82 -17.62 4.42
N LEU A 342 -6.74 -17.33 5.15
CA LEU A 342 -5.36 -17.41 4.62
C LEU A 342 -5.03 -18.74 3.90
N PRO A 343 -5.40 -19.94 4.41
CA PRO A 343 -5.15 -21.18 3.68
C PRO A 343 -5.91 -21.26 2.35
N THR A 344 -7.17 -20.81 2.33
CA THR A 344 -7.99 -20.79 1.12
C THR A 344 -7.46 -19.80 0.09
N ASP A 345 -7.09 -18.60 0.52
CA ASP A 345 -6.53 -17.53 -0.32
C ASP A 345 -5.24 -17.94 -1.01
N ALA A 346 -4.43 -18.72 -0.31
CA ALA A 346 -3.17 -19.23 -0.82
C ALA A 346 -3.35 -20.43 -1.78
N THR A 347 -4.56 -21.01 -1.88
CA THR A 347 -4.78 -22.27 -2.61
C THR A 347 -4.92 -22.03 -4.11
N ALA A 348 -4.01 -22.57 -4.89
CA ALA A 348 -4.09 -22.73 -6.35
C ALA A 348 -3.10 -23.80 -6.81
N PRO A 349 -3.21 -24.31 -8.03
CA PRO A 349 -2.15 -25.15 -8.61
C PRO A 349 -0.81 -24.42 -8.58
N GLY A 350 0.21 -25.06 -8.01
CA GLY A 350 1.56 -24.50 -7.91
C GLY A 350 1.76 -23.52 -6.75
N THR A 351 0.83 -23.40 -5.79
CA THR A 351 1.04 -22.65 -4.57
C THR A 351 1.06 -23.55 -3.33
N THR A 352 1.86 -23.18 -2.33
CA THR A 352 1.92 -23.90 -1.05
C THR A 352 2.05 -22.89 0.07
N LEU A 353 1.15 -22.93 1.06
CA LEU A 353 1.25 -22.15 2.28
C LEU A 353 1.75 -23.03 3.44
N THR A 354 2.87 -22.66 4.02
CA THR A 354 3.37 -23.25 5.27
C THR A 354 3.16 -22.26 6.40
N THR A 355 2.59 -22.69 7.51
CA THR A 355 2.32 -21.82 8.66
C THR A 355 3.03 -22.32 9.93
N ARG A 356 3.31 -21.41 10.84
CA ARG A 356 3.88 -21.72 12.15
C ARG A 356 3.32 -20.77 13.20
N ALA A 357 2.82 -21.34 14.30
CA ALA A 357 2.32 -20.60 15.46
C ALA A 357 1.31 -19.48 15.14
N LEU A 358 0.53 -19.63 14.06
CA LEU A 358 -0.62 -18.76 13.84
C LEU A 358 -1.67 -19.05 14.93
N PRO A 359 -2.37 -18.02 15.45
CA PRO A 359 -3.46 -18.25 16.39
C PRO A 359 -4.56 -19.11 15.73
N THR A 360 -5.19 -19.95 16.53
CA THR A 360 -6.39 -20.73 16.15
C THR A 360 -7.64 -19.90 16.27
#